data_39cfe5681452e19f68f8f497652f7587
#
_entry.id   39cfe5681452e19f68f8f497652f7587
#
_cell.length_a   1.000
_cell.length_b   1.000
_cell.length_c   1.000
_cell.angle_alpha   90.00
_cell.angle_beta   90.00
_cell.angle_gamma   90.00
#
_symmetry.space_group_name_H-M   'P 1'
#
loop_
_entity.id
_entity.type
_entity.pdbx_description
1 polymer ?
#
loop_
_entity_poly.entity_id
_entity_poly.type
_entity_poly.pdbx_seq_one_letter_code
_entity_poly.pdbx_strand_id
1 'polypeptide(L)'
;MQVVRYTPDFKIFVPVIVTIGTFDGFHRGHQSLLEQMSACKQHMGLATCLLTFDPHPRNVINHDQKGVTLLTTCEEKIQLAKSYNIDILVIYPFNSAFSSWSPEYFFTTLIVNQLNARHVIMGYDHRFGKDRTGDAAYIKTLALKHQIGVETCAAVIDEGLPISSTRIRKALELRDLNITNRLLGYFYQLWGTVIHGMGRGHKNGYPTANIKPLEL
;
A
#
# COMPACT_ATOMS: atom_id res chain seq x y z
N MET A 1 12.56 1.95 10.44
CA MET A 1 11.31 2.49 9.91
C MET A 1 10.47 3.09 11.03
N GLN A 2 10.09 4.35 10.91
CA GLN A 2 9.10 4.98 11.79
C GLN A 2 7.71 4.70 11.24
N VAL A 3 6.78 4.24 12.08
CA VAL A 3 5.35 4.06 11.73
C VAL A 3 4.58 5.19 12.34
N VAL A 4 3.85 5.93 11.51
CA VAL A 4 3.05 7.09 11.92
C VAL A 4 1.60 6.83 11.55
N ARG A 5 0.72 6.78 12.55
CA ARG A 5 -0.73 6.86 12.34
C ARG A 5 -1.11 8.32 12.31
N TYR A 6 -1.80 8.73 11.26
CA TYR A 6 -2.19 10.13 11.06
C TYR A 6 -2.99 10.69 12.25
N THR A 7 -2.62 11.92 12.63
CA THR A 7 -3.38 12.79 13.53
C THR A 7 -3.56 14.16 12.86
N PRO A 8 -4.53 14.98 13.24
CA PRO A 8 -4.73 16.31 12.63
C PRO A 8 -3.47 17.20 12.61
N ASP A 9 -2.65 17.11 13.67
CA ASP A 9 -1.42 17.89 13.81
C ASP A 9 -0.18 17.19 13.20
N PHE A 10 -0.40 16.10 12.46
CA PHE A 10 0.67 15.33 11.85
C PHE A 10 1.45 16.15 10.83
N LYS A 11 2.78 16.12 10.95
CA LYS A 11 3.70 16.73 9.98
C LYS A 11 5.05 16.04 9.99
N ILE A 12 5.61 15.81 8.80
CA ILE A 12 7.01 15.39 8.62
C ILE A 12 7.87 16.63 8.41
N PHE A 13 8.90 16.80 9.25
CA PHE A 13 9.77 17.97 9.19
C PHE A 13 10.98 17.80 8.29
N VAL A 14 11.38 16.56 8.00
CA VAL A 14 12.47 16.27 7.07
C VAL A 14 11.93 16.18 5.64
N PRO A 15 12.69 16.59 4.62
CA PRO A 15 12.28 16.41 3.23
C PRO A 15 12.28 14.93 2.85
N VAL A 16 11.26 14.49 2.11
CA VAL A 16 11.09 13.08 1.77
C VAL A 16 10.81 12.84 0.28
N ILE A 17 11.14 11.61 -0.15
CA ILE A 17 10.62 10.98 -1.35
C ILE A 17 9.34 10.24 -0.95
N VAL A 18 8.22 10.54 -1.60
CA VAL A 18 6.91 9.97 -1.25
C VAL A 18 6.43 9.02 -2.33
N THR A 19 5.90 7.89 -1.92
CA THR A 19 5.00 7.08 -2.73
C THR A 19 3.66 6.90 -2.04
N ILE A 20 2.60 6.74 -2.84
CA ILE A 20 1.22 6.72 -2.35
C ILE A 20 0.50 5.52 -2.94
N GLY A 21 -0.19 4.76 -2.09
CA GLY A 21 -0.97 3.63 -2.58
C GLY A 21 -1.60 2.81 -1.46
N THR A 22 -2.45 1.88 -1.83
CA THR A 22 -3.03 0.93 -0.87
C THR A 22 -2.05 -0.12 -0.41
N PHE A 23 -1.05 -0.44 -1.23
CA PHE A 23 -0.01 -1.43 -0.99
C PHE A 23 -0.56 -2.78 -0.48
N ASP A 24 -1.74 -3.15 -0.97
CA ASP A 24 -2.38 -4.39 -0.58
C ASP A 24 -1.70 -5.57 -1.25
N GLY A 25 -1.09 -6.43 -0.42
CA GLY A 25 -0.29 -7.57 -0.86
C GLY A 25 1.15 -7.26 -1.27
N PHE A 26 1.65 -6.02 -1.24
CA PHE A 26 3.04 -5.67 -1.60
C PHE A 26 3.61 -6.44 -2.79
N HIS A 27 2.77 -6.68 -3.81
CA HIS A 27 3.09 -7.48 -4.99
C HIS A 27 4.25 -6.89 -5.82
N ARG A 28 4.78 -7.65 -6.77
CA ARG A 28 5.94 -7.26 -7.60
C ARG A 28 5.83 -5.87 -8.24
N GLY A 29 4.61 -5.42 -8.61
CA GLY A 29 4.40 -4.04 -9.06
C GLY A 29 4.65 -2.99 -7.97
N HIS A 30 4.26 -3.27 -6.72
CA HIS A 30 4.60 -2.41 -5.59
C HIS A 30 6.11 -2.47 -5.27
N GLN A 31 6.72 -3.65 -5.35
CA GLN A 31 8.16 -3.84 -5.09
C GLN A 31 9.02 -3.02 -6.06
N SER A 32 8.71 -3.06 -7.37
CA SER A 32 9.39 -2.25 -8.37
C SER A 32 9.34 -0.75 -8.07
N LEU A 33 8.20 -0.27 -7.56
CA LEU A 33 8.06 1.13 -7.14
C LEU A 33 8.93 1.45 -5.92
N LEU A 34 9.03 0.54 -4.96
CA LEU A 34 9.89 0.70 -3.77
C LEU A 34 11.38 0.59 -4.12
N GLU A 35 11.75 -0.23 -5.10
CA GLU A 35 13.11 -0.30 -5.65
C GLU A 35 13.52 1.02 -6.30
N GLN A 36 12.63 1.61 -7.11
CA GLN A 36 12.85 2.94 -7.68
C GLN A 36 12.99 4.00 -6.58
N MET A 37 12.17 3.94 -5.53
CA MET A 37 12.29 4.81 -4.36
C MET A 37 13.66 4.68 -3.67
N SER A 38 14.14 3.45 -3.52
CA SER A 38 15.45 3.17 -2.92
C SER A 38 16.60 3.74 -3.76
N ALA A 39 16.52 3.63 -5.08
CA ALA A 39 17.49 4.23 -6.00
C ALA A 39 17.48 5.77 -5.90
N CYS A 40 16.30 6.39 -5.88
CA CYS A 40 16.18 7.84 -5.70
C CYS A 40 16.72 8.29 -4.33
N LYS A 41 16.50 7.51 -3.26
CA LYS A 41 17.05 7.78 -1.93
C LYS A 41 18.57 7.86 -1.97
N GLN A 42 19.23 6.90 -2.62
CA GLN A 42 20.69 6.88 -2.74
C GLN A 42 21.23 8.09 -3.52
N HIS A 43 20.52 8.50 -4.56
CA HIS A 43 20.92 9.63 -5.40
C HIS A 43 20.67 10.99 -4.74
N MET A 44 19.52 11.16 -4.09
CA MET A 44 19.05 12.45 -3.56
C MET A 44 19.40 12.66 -2.08
N GLY A 45 19.77 11.61 -1.35
CA GLY A 45 20.03 11.68 0.09
C GLY A 45 18.81 12.00 0.95
N LEU A 46 17.58 11.79 0.42
CA LEU A 46 16.33 12.07 1.11
C LEU A 46 15.78 10.82 1.79
N ALA A 47 15.03 10.99 2.87
CA ALA A 47 14.30 9.90 3.51
C ALA A 47 13.13 9.42 2.62
N THR A 48 12.77 8.15 2.73
CA THR A 48 11.64 7.55 1.99
C THR A 48 10.39 7.52 2.85
N CYS A 49 9.26 7.93 2.28
CA CYS A 49 7.95 7.92 2.93
C CYS A 49 6.94 7.16 2.08
N LEU A 50 6.37 6.10 2.64
CA LEU A 50 5.25 5.38 2.06
C LEU A 50 3.96 5.84 2.73
N LEU A 51 3.05 6.42 1.96
CA LEU A 51 1.70 6.77 2.40
C LEU A 51 0.73 5.67 2.00
N THR A 52 0.11 5.05 2.99
CA THR A 52 -0.94 4.04 2.77
C THR A 52 -2.21 4.38 3.56
N PHE A 53 -3.27 3.64 3.30
CA PHE A 53 -4.59 3.92 3.83
C PHE A 53 -5.11 2.76 4.67
N ASP A 54 -5.79 3.10 5.77
CA ASP A 54 -6.52 2.17 6.60
C ASP A 54 -7.76 2.91 7.19
N PRO A 55 -9.01 2.44 6.91
CA PRO A 55 -9.37 1.28 6.08
C PRO A 55 -9.04 1.44 4.59
N HIS A 56 -9.12 0.32 3.85
CA HIS A 56 -8.89 0.31 2.40
C HIS A 56 -9.91 1.19 1.67
N PRO A 57 -9.49 2.06 0.72
CA PRO A 57 -10.39 3.01 0.05
C PRO A 57 -11.66 2.38 -0.55
N ARG A 58 -11.54 1.19 -1.18
CA ARG A 58 -12.71 0.51 -1.77
C ARG A 58 -13.74 0.07 -0.72
N ASN A 59 -13.33 -0.19 0.51
CA ASN A 59 -14.23 -0.59 1.59
C ASN A 59 -15.01 0.60 2.17
N VAL A 60 -14.56 1.84 1.86
CA VAL A 60 -15.23 3.07 2.28
C VAL A 60 -16.10 3.66 1.19
N ILE A 61 -15.63 3.61 -0.08
CA ILE A 61 -16.34 4.25 -1.21
C ILE A 61 -17.54 3.41 -1.66
N ASN A 62 -17.44 2.08 -1.64
CA ASN A 62 -18.45 1.17 -2.18
C ASN A 62 -19.42 0.72 -1.07
N HIS A 63 -20.21 1.63 -0.52
CA HIS A 63 -21.20 1.35 0.53
C HIS A 63 -22.23 0.28 0.17
N ASP A 64 -22.55 0.11 -1.12
CA ASP A 64 -23.61 -0.80 -1.61
C ASP A 64 -23.08 -2.14 -2.15
N GLN A 65 -21.78 -2.39 -2.14
CA GLN A 65 -21.17 -3.63 -2.64
C GLN A 65 -20.37 -4.32 -1.52
N LYS A 66 -20.24 -5.64 -1.61
CA LYS A 66 -19.32 -6.39 -0.73
C LYS A 66 -17.94 -5.73 -0.81
N GLY A 67 -17.42 -5.34 0.35
CA GLY A 67 -16.07 -4.79 0.47
C GLY A 67 -15.03 -5.71 -0.20
N VAL A 68 -13.88 -5.16 -0.49
CA VAL A 68 -12.78 -5.96 -1.06
C VAL A 68 -12.11 -6.74 0.05
N THR A 69 -12.01 -8.07 -0.09
CA THR A 69 -11.16 -8.89 0.79
C THR A 69 -9.71 -8.46 0.62
N LEU A 70 -9.06 -8.07 1.70
CA LEU A 70 -7.69 -7.61 1.67
C LEU A 70 -6.72 -8.79 1.50
N LEU A 71 -5.58 -8.54 0.86
CA LEU A 71 -4.48 -9.51 0.75
C LEU A 71 -3.58 -9.46 1.99
N THR A 72 -3.56 -8.31 2.67
CA THR A 72 -2.74 -8.06 3.85
C THR A 72 -3.50 -7.20 4.86
N THR A 73 -3.42 -7.57 6.12
CA THR A 73 -3.84 -6.73 7.24
C THR A 73 -2.96 -5.48 7.36
N CYS A 74 -3.36 -4.52 8.17
CA CYS A 74 -2.53 -3.33 8.44
C CYS A 74 -1.20 -3.72 9.10
N GLU A 75 -1.19 -4.69 10.00
CA GLU A 75 -0.02 -5.21 10.71
C GLU A 75 0.95 -5.92 9.75
N GLU A 76 0.45 -6.78 8.88
CA GLU A 76 1.24 -7.44 7.84
C GLU A 76 1.85 -6.42 6.88
N LYS A 77 1.09 -5.38 6.51
CA LYS A 77 1.56 -4.27 5.69
C LYS A 77 2.73 -3.53 6.35
N ILE A 78 2.65 -3.28 7.66
CA ILE A 78 3.74 -2.67 8.44
C ILE A 78 5.00 -3.55 8.38
N GLN A 79 4.87 -4.86 8.55
CA GLN A 79 6.03 -5.76 8.51
C GLN A 79 6.65 -5.85 7.11
N LEU A 80 5.82 -5.93 6.07
CA LEU A 80 6.28 -5.90 4.69
C LEU A 80 7.02 -4.59 4.36
N ALA A 81 6.49 -3.44 4.78
CA ALA A 81 7.15 -2.15 4.57
C ALA A 81 8.53 -2.09 5.25
N LYS A 82 8.69 -2.71 6.43
CA LYS A 82 10.00 -2.82 7.10
C LYS A 82 11.03 -3.57 6.28
N SER A 83 10.64 -4.66 5.60
CA SER A 83 11.56 -5.48 4.79
C SER A 83 12.07 -4.74 3.55
N TYR A 84 11.40 -3.67 3.11
CA TYR A 84 11.81 -2.84 1.97
C TYR A 84 12.59 -1.58 2.36
N ASN A 85 13.12 -1.49 3.59
CA ASN A 85 13.96 -0.38 4.06
C ASN A 85 13.31 1.02 3.91
N ILE A 86 11.99 1.09 4.04
CA ILE A 86 11.26 2.37 4.09
C ILE A 86 11.60 3.08 5.41
N ASP A 87 11.89 4.37 5.36
CA ASP A 87 12.22 5.14 6.57
C ASP A 87 10.97 5.51 7.36
N ILE A 88 9.91 5.94 6.67
CA ILE A 88 8.66 6.40 7.27
C ILE A 88 7.47 5.72 6.58
N LEU A 89 6.61 5.08 7.36
CA LEU A 89 5.31 4.58 6.91
C LEU A 89 4.21 5.42 7.54
N VAL A 90 3.43 6.10 6.72
CA VAL A 90 2.26 6.86 7.16
C VAL A 90 1.01 6.08 6.86
N ILE A 91 0.22 5.79 7.88
CA ILE A 91 -1.10 5.16 7.77
C ILE A 91 -2.16 6.26 7.92
N TYR A 92 -2.78 6.59 6.80
CA TYR A 92 -3.79 7.65 6.74
C TYR A 92 -5.21 7.07 6.84
N PRO A 93 -6.10 7.62 7.70
CA PRO A 93 -7.47 7.14 7.79
C PRO A 93 -8.25 7.53 6.52
N PHE A 94 -8.62 6.55 5.71
CA PHE A 94 -9.47 6.81 4.56
C PHE A 94 -10.94 6.84 5.00
N ASN A 95 -11.59 7.97 4.80
CA ASN A 95 -12.99 8.18 5.13
C ASN A 95 -13.72 9.02 4.06
N SER A 96 -15.03 9.21 4.20
CA SER A 96 -15.84 9.95 3.22
C SER A 96 -15.39 11.40 3.07
N ALA A 97 -14.95 12.06 4.14
CA ALA A 97 -14.44 13.41 4.08
C ALA A 97 -13.15 13.48 3.26
N PHE A 98 -12.20 12.57 3.49
CA PHE A 98 -10.96 12.48 2.72
C PHE A 98 -11.22 12.12 1.25
N SER A 99 -12.15 11.23 0.96
CA SER A 99 -12.50 10.83 -0.42
C SER A 99 -13.10 11.96 -1.24
N SER A 100 -13.65 13.00 -0.60
CA SER A 100 -14.21 14.18 -1.24
C SER A 100 -13.16 15.27 -1.58
N TRP A 101 -11.92 15.10 -1.14
CA TRP A 101 -10.86 16.07 -1.40
C TRP A 101 -10.57 16.22 -2.89
N SER A 102 -10.48 17.46 -3.37
CA SER A 102 -10.02 17.71 -4.74
C SER A 102 -8.55 17.24 -4.89
N PRO A 103 -8.11 16.87 -6.09
CA PRO A 103 -6.70 16.51 -6.32
C PRO A 103 -5.72 17.60 -5.88
N GLU A 104 -6.06 18.87 -6.10
CA GLU A 104 -5.22 20.00 -5.69
C GLU A 104 -5.13 20.13 -4.17
N TYR A 105 -6.27 20.02 -3.47
CA TYR A 105 -6.30 20.09 -2.01
C TYR A 105 -5.52 18.91 -1.38
N PHE A 106 -5.70 17.70 -1.90
CA PHE A 106 -4.93 16.54 -1.49
C PHE A 106 -3.43 16.76 -1.67
N PHE A 107 -3.02 17.22 -2.85
CA PHE A 107 -1.60 17.41 -3.16
C PHE A 107 -0.99 18.49 -2.26
N THR A 108 -1.62 19.67 -2.19
CA THR A 108 -1.08 20.80 -1.42
C THR A 108 -1.09 20.53 0.08
N THR A 109 -2.21 20.02 0.61
CA THR A 109 -2.34 19.82 2.06
C THR A 109 -1.51 18.64 2.54
N LEU A 110 -1.66 17.48 1.89
CA LEU A 110 -1.01 16.26 2.39
C LEU A 110 0.42 16.12 1.86
N ILE A 111 0.62 16.19 0.55
CA ILE A 111 1.93 15.90 -0.04
C ILE A 111 2.94 17.03 0.26
N VAL A 112 2.53 18.27 0.04
CA VAL A 112 3.42 19.42 0.23
C VAL A 112 3.55 19.79 1.71
N ASN A 113 2.44 20.10 2.37
CA ASN A 113 2.46 20.75 3.69
C ASN A 113 2.68 19.75 4.84
N GLN A 114 2.06 18.58 4.79
CA GLN A 114 2.15 17.59 5.88
C GLN A 114 3.31 16.61 5.68
N LEU A 115 3.49 16.07 4.48
CA LEU A 115 4.57 15.12 4.21
C LEU A 115 5.90 15.79 3.85
N ASN A 116 5.94 17.08 3.57
CA ASN A 116 7.15 17.79 3.15
C ASN A 116 7.87 17.11 1.97
N ALA A 117 7.10 16.64 0.99
CA ALA A 117 7.63 15.93 -0.17
C ALA A 117 8.50 16.84 -1.03
N ARG A 118 9.62 16.31 -1.51
CA ARG A 118 10.48 16.92 -2.53
C ARG A 118 10.49 16.11 -3.82
N HIS A 119 10.08 14.84 -3.72
CA HIS A 119 9.97 13.95 -4.86
C HIS A 119 8.81 13.00 -4.66
N VAL A 120 8.04 12.73 -5.71
CA VAL A 120 6.91 11.81 -5.70
C VAL A 120 7.14 10.72 -6.74
N ILE A 121 7.05 9.46 -6.33
CA ILE A 121 7.10 8.31 -7.22
C ILE A 121 5.75 7.63 -7.19
N MET A 122 5.13 7.44 -8.36
CA MET A 122 3.80 6.85 -8.46
C MET A 122 3.75 5.71 -9.48
N GLY A 123 2.84 4.78 -9.29
CA GLY A 123 2.54 3.76 -10.29
C GLY A 123 1.92 4.36 -11.56
N TYR A 124 2.07 3.70 -12.67
CA TYR A 124 1.58 4.12 -14.00
C TYR A 124 0.07 4.38 -14.05
N ASP A 125 -0.72 3.67 -13.24
CA ASP A 125 -2.19 3.75 -13.18
C ASP A 125 -2.70 4.53 -11.96
N HIS A 126 -1.78 5.17 -11.22
CA HIS A 126 -2.12 5.87 -9.99
C HIS A 126 -3.03 7.06 -10.28
N ARG A 127 -4.13 7.13 -9.55
CA ARG A 127 -5.09 8.25 -9.59
C ARG A 127 -5.56 8.56 -8.18
N PHE A 128 -5.75 9.84 -7.88
CA PHE A 128 -6.16 10.32 -6.56
C PHE A 128 -7.16 11.47 -6.64
N GLY A 129 -7.63 11.89 -5.46
CA GLY A 129 -8.65 12.90 -5.31
C GLY A 129 -10.04 12.40 -5.70
N LYS A 130 -11.02 13.29 -5.51
CA LYS A 130 -12.42 13.00 -5.81
C LYS A 130 -12.59 12.49 -7.24
N ASP A 131 -13.37 11.43 -7.40
CA ASP A 131 -13.68 10.78 -8.68
C ASP A 131 -12.45 10.35 -9.48
N ARG A 132 -11.29 10.20 -8.81
CA ARG A 132 -10.00 9.82 -9.41
C ARG A 132 -9.56 10.76 -10.55
N THR A 133 -9.90 12.04 -10.45
CA THR A 133 -9.62 13.04 -11.50
C THR A 133 -8.16 13.49 -11.54
N GLY A 134 -7.40 13.27 -10.44
CA GLY A 134 -5.96 13.51 -10.40
C GLY A 134 -5.18 12.38 -11.07
N ASP A 135 -4.86 12.52 -12.34
CA ASP A 135 -3.98 11.61 -13.07
C ASP A 135 -2.51 12.06 -13.03
N ALA A 136 -1.62 11.28 -13.65
CA ALA A 136 -0.19 11.57 -13.67
C ALA A 136 0.15 12.92 -14.34
N ALA A 137 -0.60 13.35 -15.35
CA ALA A 137 -0.37 14.63 -16.02
C ALA A 137 -0.77 15.80 -15.09
N TYR A 138 -1.89 15.68 -14.42
CA TYR A 138 -2.35 16.69 -13.47
C TYR A 138 -1.40 16.81 -12.25
N ILE A 139 -0.92 15.67 -11.72
CA ILE A 139 0.10 15.68 -10.66
C ILE A 139 1.36 16.42 -11.09
N LYS A 140 1.87 16.15 -12.29
CA LYS A 140 3.06 16.83 -12.80
C LYS A 140 2.87 18.35 -12.86
N THR A 141 1.69 18.80 -13.26
CA THR A 141 1.36 20.22 -13.29
C THR A 141 1.35 20.85 -11.88
N LEU A 142 0.77 20.17 -10.89
CA LEU A 142 0.78 20.62 -9.50
C LEU A 142 2.20 20.60 -8.92
N ALA A 143 2.94 19.54 -9.16
CA ALA A 143 4.29 19.37 -8.66
C ALA A 143 5.25 20.45 -9.16
N LEU A 144 5.13 20.86 -10.43
CA LEU A 144 5.89 21.97 -10.99
C LEU A 144 5.66 23.27 -10.23
N LYS A 145 4.42 23.59 -9.85
CA LYS A 145 4.08 24.78 -9.04
C LYS A 145 4.77 24.77 -7.67
N HIS A 146 5.02 23.59 -7.12
CA HIS A 146 5.62 23.41 -5.80
C HIS A 146 7.10 22.99 -5.83
N GLN A 147 7.73 22.97 -7.02
CA GLN A 147 9.13 22.55 -7.23
C GLN A 147 9.40 21.12 -6.71
N ILE A 148 8.43 20.22 -6.91
CA ILE A 148 8.51 18.81 -6.52
C ILE A 148 8.79 17.96 -7.77
N GLY A 149 9.80 17.09 -7.69
CA GLY A 149 10.06 16.10 -8.73
C GLY A 149 8.95 15.04 -8.79
N VAL A 150 8.62 14.57 -9.99
CA VAL A 150 7.64 13.48 -10.17
C VAL A 150 8.15 12.44 -11.16
N GLU A 151 8.19 11.20 -10.71
CA GLU A 151 8.48 10.05 -11.54
C GLU A 151 7.31 9.07 -11.58
N THR A 152 7.19 8.38 -12.70
CA THR A 152 6.17 7.34 -12.88
C THR A 152 6.86 6.00 -13.07
N CYS A 153 6.56 5.03 -12.21
CA CYS A 153 7.02 3.66 -12.32
C CYS A 153 6.20 2.91 -13.36
N ALA A 154 6.86 2.19 -14.27
CA ALA A 154 6.20 1.37 -15.27
C ALA A 154 5.48 0.17 -14.65
N ALA A 155 4.48 -0.36 -15.37
CA ALA A 155 3.82 -1.60 -14.98
C ALA A 155 4.78 -2.78 -15.03
N VAL A 156 4.78 -3.61 -13.98
CA VAL A 156 5.40 -4.93 -14.04
C VAL A 156 4.41 -5.89 -14.70
N ILE A 157 4.85 -6.49 -15.80
CA ILE A 157 4.02 -7.38 -16.62
C ILE A 157 4.33 -8.84 -16.29
N ASP A 158 3.30 -9.65 -16.17
CA ASP A 158 3.36 -11.09 -16.05
C ASP A 158 2.34 -11.72 -17.00
N GLU A 159 2.82 -12.59 -17.91
CA GLU A 159 1.99 -13.22 -18.96
C GLU A 159 1.18 -12.20 -19.77
N GLY A 160 1.81 -11.09 -20.18
CA GLY A 160 1.20 -10.05 -20.99
C GLY A 160 0.23 -9.11 -20.26
N LEU A 161 0.02 -9.30 -18.96
CA LEU A 161 -0.92 -8.51 -18.17
C LEU A 161 -0.20 -7.81 -16.99
N PRO A 162 -0.61 -6.60 -16.61
CA PRO A 162 -0.09 -5.94 -15.41
C PRO A 162 -0.38 -6.74 -14.14
N ILE A 163 0.61 -6.78 -13.25
CA ILE A 163 0.43 -7.35 -11.92
C ILE A 163 -0.42 -6.39 -11.08
N SER A 164 -1.44 -6.91 -10.40
CA SER A 164 -2.31 -6.12 -9.54
C SER A 164 -2.91 -6.96 -8.41
N SER A 165 -3.30 -6.31 -7.29
CA SER A 165 -4.00 -6.98 -6.18
C SER A 165 -5.30 -7.69 -6.64
N THR A 166 -5.97 -7.18 -7.67
CA THR A 166 -7.17 -7.81 -8.24
C THR A 166 -6.85 -9.16 -8.88
N ARG A 167 -5.76 -9.27 -9.66
CA ARG A 167 -5.32 -10.55 -10.23
C ARG A 167 -4.94 -11.57 -9.16
N ILE A 168 -4.29 -11.10 -8.10
CA ILE A 168 -3.86 -11.95 -6.98
C ILE A 168 -5.08 -12.49 -6.24
N ARG A 169 -6.09 -11.65 -5.94
CA ARG A 169 -7.33 -12.11 -5.32
C ARG A 169 -8.02 -13.18 -6.16
N LYS A 170 -8.10 -12.96 -7.47
CA LYS A 170 -8.68 -13.96 -8.38
C LYS A 170 -7.93 -15.28 -8.36
N ALA A 171 -6.59 -15.26 -8.30
CA ALA A 171 -5.79 -16.47 -8.17
C ALA A 171 -6.05 -17.19 -6.83
N LEU A 172 -6.17 -16.46 -5.73
CA LEU A 172 -6.53 -17.02 -4.42
C LEU A 172 -7.94 -17.64 -4.41
N GLU A 173 -8.92 -16.97 -5.02
CA GLU A 173 -10.29 -17.50 -5.18
C GLU A 173 -10.30 -18.83 -5.95
N LEU A 174 -9.45 -18.93 -6.97
CA LEU A 174 -9.23 -20.16 -7.76
C LEU A 174 -8.32 -21.17 -7.03
N ARG A 175 -7.83 -20.86 -5.83
CA ARG A 175 -6.90 -21.69 -5.04
C ARG A 175 -5.57 -21.95 -5.75
N ASP A 176 -5.17 -21.09 -6.66
CA ASP A 176 -3.89 -21.18 -7.36
C ASP A 176 -2.80 -20.41 -6.62
N LEU A 177 -2.16 -21.09 -5.68
CA LEU A 177 -1.04 -20.54 -4.91
C LEU A 177 0.23 -20.33 -5.75
N ASN A 178 0.39 -21.07 -6.86
CA ASN A 178 1.55 -20.89 -7.73
C ASN A 178 1.49 -19.53 -8.43
N ILE A 179 0.35 -19.20 -9.04
CA ILE A 179 0.12 -17.89 -9.64
C ILE A 179 0.17 -16.80 -8.55
N THR A 180 -0.49 -17.02 -7.41
CA THR A 180 -0.49 -16.09 -6.29
C THR A 180 0.93 -15.71 -5.87
N ASN A 181 1.79 -16.69 -5.57
CA ASN A 181 3.15 -16.48 -5.12
C ASN A 181 4.03 -15.83 -6.21
N ARG A 182 3.84 -16.21 -7.48
CA ARG A 182 4.54 -15.62 -8.61
C ARG A 182 4.23 -14.13 -8.77
N LEU A 183 2.96 -13.74 -8.63
CA LEU A 183 2.52 -12.35 -8.72
C LEU A 183 2.94 -11.52 -7.50
N LEU A 184 2.88 -12.13 -6.30
CA LEU A 184 3.36 -11.52 -5.07
C LEU A 184 4.88 -11.33 -5.07
N GLY A 185 5.65 -12.30 -5.60
CA GLY A 185 7.11 -12.34 -5.49
C GLY A 185 7.60 -12.93 -4.15
N TYR A 186 6.69 -13.43 -3.33
CA TYR A 186 6.94 -14.12 -2.08
C TYR A 186 5.82 -15.14 -1.81
N PHE A 187 6.02 -16.05 -0.86
CA PHE A 187 4.98 -17.01 -0.45
C PHE A 187 3.86 -16.30 0.28
N TYR A 188 2.61 -16.48 -0.17
CA TYR A 188 1.45 -15.93 0.52
C TYR A 188 1.43 -16.37 1.96
N GLN A 189 1.24 -15.43 2.87
CA GLN A 189 1.25 -15.65 4.31
C GLN A 189 -0.11 -15.31 4.90
N LEU A 190 -0.51 -16.08 5.89
CA LEU A 190 -1.67 -15.82 6.71
C LEU A 190 -1.23 -15.74 8.16
N TRP A 191 -1.40 -14.60 8.76
CA TRP A 191 -1.06 -14.41 10.16
C TRP A 191 -2.28 -14.65 11.06
N GLY A 192 -2.05 -15.23 12.23
CA GLY A 192 -3.10 -15.51 13.17
C GLY A 192 -2.58 -15.85 14.55
N THR A 193 -3.50 -15.93 15.49
CA THR A 193 -3.23 -16.35 16.87
C THR A 193 -3.52 -17.84 17.02
N VAL A 194 -2.59 -18.57 17.63
CA VAL A 194 -2.85 -19.96 18.00
C VAL A 194 -3.87 -19.99 19.13
N ILE A 195 -4.97 -20.69 18.92
CA ILE A 195 -6.05 -20.83 19.89
C ILE A 195 -6.27 -22.29 20.29
N HIS A 196 -6.83 -22.51 21.45
CA HIS A 196 -7.22 -23.85 21.90
C HIS A 196 -8.34 -24.39 21.00
N GLY A 197 -8.18 -25.65 20.55
CA GLY A 197 -9.20 -26.39 19.83
C GLY A 197 -9.66 -27.62 20.61
N MET A 198 -10.37 -28.52 19.96
CA MET A 198 -10.92 -29.73 20.59
C MET A 198 -9.86 -30.80 20.96
N GLY A 199 -8.59 -30.58 20.67
CA GLY A 199 -7.48 -31.50 20.98
C GLY A 199 -7.51 -32.84 20.23
N ARG A 200 -8.29 -32.96 19.15
CA ARG A 200 -8.44 -34.21 18.37
C ARG A 200 -7.12 -34.69 17.79
N GLY A 201 -6.30 -33.78 17.28
CA GLY A 201 -4.98 -34.13 16.73
C GLY A 201 -4.08 -34.75 17.79
N HIS A 202 -4.05 -34.19 19.00
CA HIS A 202 -3.25 -34.72 20.11
C HIS A 202 -3.70 -36.14 20.49
N LYS A 203 -5.02 -36.39 20.57
CA LYS A 203 -5.59 -37.71 20.87
C LYS A 203 -5.23 -38.77 19.80
N ASN A 204 -5.05 -38.34 18.56
CA ASN A 204 -4.73 -39.22 17.42
C ASN A 204 -3.21 -39.30 17.13
N GLY A 205 -2.34 -38.79 18.03
CA GLY A 205 -0.90 -38.81 17.86
C GLY A 205 -0.33 -37.78 16.88
N TYR A 206 -1.16 -36.90 16.32
CA TYR A 206 -0.77 -35.83 15.40
C TYR A 206 -1.19 -34.47 15.97
N PRO A 207 -0.39 -33.84 16.84
CA PRO A 207 -0.69 -32.54 17.40
C PRO A 207 -0.82 -31.50 16.30
N THR A 208 -1.91 -30.73 16.30
CA THR A 208 -2.20 -29.66 15.35
C THR A 208 -2.45 -28.35 16.08
N ALA A 209 -2.04 -27.24 15.47
CA ALA A 209 -2.36 -25.90 15.93
C ALA A 209 -3.65 -25.42 15.26
N ASN A 210 -4.56 -24.85 16.03
CA ASN A 210 -5.71 -24.13 15.52
C ASN A 210 -5.31 -22.66 15.42
N ILE A 211 -5.41 -22.08 14.24
CA ILE A 211 -5.05 -20.69 14.00
C ILE A 211 -6.34 -19.90 13.77
N LYS A 212 -6.56 -18.89 14.61
CA LYS A 212 -7.56 -17.84 14.35
C LYS A 212 -6.87 -16.75 13.51
N PRO A 213 -7.23 -16.58 12.22
CA PRO A 213 -6.64 -15.53 11.39
C PRO A 213 -6.87 -14.15 12.00
N LEU A 214 -5.96 -13.21 11.75
CA LEU A 214 -6.22 -11.79 11.97
C LEU A 214 -7.35 -11.36 11.03
N GLU A 215 -8.23 -10.48 11.50
CA GLU A 215 -9.31 -9.96 10.66
C GLU A 215 -8.74 -9.11 9.54
N LEU A 216 -9.13 -9.42 8.30
CA LEU A 216 -8.76 -8.75 7.06
C LEU A 216 -9.78 -7.66 6.69
#